data_911a986ce5d99f4a7ab2bc9a74a243ce
#
_entry.id   911a986ce5d99f4a7ab2bc9a74a243ce
#
_cell.length_a   1.000
_cell.length_b   1.000
_cell.length_c   1.000
_cell.angle_alpha   90.00
_cell.angle_beta   90.00
_cell.angle_gamma   90.00
#
_symmetry.space_group_name_H-M   'P 1'
#
loop_
_entity.id
_entity.type
_entity.pdbx_description
1 polymer ?
#
loop_
_entity_poly.entity_id
_entity_poly.type
_entity_poly.pdbx_seq_one_letter_code
_entity_poly.pdbx_strand_id
1 'polypeptide(L)'
;MNKQELEKKVFLAARDQGISSVLFRNATSRKLGLNATDSECLSFLMMNKVATPTELANYTGLTSGSTTAMLDRLERAGFIVRKPNPNDRRGALIEAHQHYTELAGPLVADVQQAHRELLAKYSEQELEVIADFLNGFTKNVTEQTRIIESSAQQ
;
A
#
# COMPACT_ATOMS: atom_id res chain seq x y z
N MET A 1 -20.10 -28.80 7.18
CA MET A 1 -19.90 -27.39 7.58
C MET A 1 -21.08 -26.60 6.98
N ASN A 2 -21.83 -25.90 7.79
CA ASN A 2 -22.95 -25.10 7.31
C ASN A 2 -22.48 -23.73 6.79
N LYS A 3 -23.39 -22.94 6.17
CA LYS A 3 -23.05 -21.64 5.57
C LYS A 3 -22.48 -20.64 6.58
N GLN A 4 -23.03 -20.57 7.78
CA GLN A 4 -22.57 -19.66 8.84
C GLN A 4 -21.14 -20.01 9.32
N GLU A 5 -20.82 -21.29 9.42
CA GLU A 5 -19.46 -21.74 9.76
C GLU A 5 -18.46 -21.36 8.68
N LEU A 6 -18.84 -21.44 7.39
CA LEU A 6 -18.01 -21.03 6.26
C LEU A 6 -17.79 -19.50 6.25
N GLU A 7 -18.87 -18.72 6.44
CA GLU A 7 -18.80 -17.25 6.54
C GLU A 7 -17.83 -16.82 7.66
N LYS A 8 -17.95 -17.44 8.84
CA LYS A 8 -17.05 -17.17 9.96
C LYS A 8 -15.60 -17.53 9.63
N LYS A 9 -15.38 -18.67 8.98
CA LYS A 9 -14.02 -19.09 8.56
C LYS A 9 -13.39 -18.10 7.59
N VAL A 10 -14.14 -17.64 6.59
CA VAL A 10 -13.68 -16.66 5.60
C VAL A 10 -13.38 -15.33 6.27
N PHE A 11 -14.26 -14.84 7.15
CA PHE A 11 -14.04 -13.60 7.89
C PHE A 11 -12.76 -13.64 8.73
N LEU A 12 -12.54 -14.74 9.48
CA LEU A 12 -11.33 -14.88 10.28
C LEU A 12 -10.07 -14.95 9.40
N ALA A 13 -10.11 -15.68 8.29
CA ALA A 13 -8.98 -15.76 7.35
C ALA A 13 -8.64 -14.39 6.74
N ALA A 14 -9.64 -13.60 6.34
CA ALA A 14 -9.42 -12.26 5.82
C ALA A 14 -8.84 -11.31 6.87
N ARG A 15 -9.29 -11.40 8.13
CA ARG A 15 -8.74 -10.65 9.25
C ARG A 15 -7.27 -11.01 9.50
N ASP A 16 -6.95 -12.29 9.56
CA ASP A 16 -5.60 -12.78 9.84
C ASP A 16 -4.65 -12.42 8.69
N GLN A 17 -5.12 -12.45 7.45
CA GLN A 17 -4.38 -11.96 6.28
C GLN A 17 -4.05 -10.46 6.42
N GLY A 18 -5.02 -9.63 6.83
CA GLY A 18 -4.79 -8.20 7.05
C GLY A 18 -3.72 -7.95 8.12
N ILE A 19 -3.78 -8.65 9.25
CA ILE A 19 -2.77 -8.57 10.32
C ILE A 19 -1.39 -8.97 9.79
N SER A 20 -1.30 -10.10 9.09
CA SER A 20 -0.03 -10.62 8.55
C SER A 20 0.59 -9.65 7.54
N SER A 21 -0.22 -9.01 6.69
CA SER A 21 0.23 -7.99 5.74
C SER A 21 0.83 -6.76 6.43
N VAL A 22 0.21 -6.30 7.52
CA VAL A 22 0.75 -5.19 8.34
C VAL A 22 2.08 -5.59 8.99
N LEU A 23 2.18 -6.79 9.56
CA LEU A 23 3.41 -7.28 10.20
C LEU A 23 4.55 -7.42 9.17
N PHE A 24 4.27 -7.96 7.98
CA PHE A 24 5.24 -8.07 6.90
C PHE A 24 5.73 -6.69 6.44
N ARG A 25 4.83 -5.74 6.19
CA ARG A 25 5.17 -4.36 5.83
C ARG A 25 6.03 -3.70 6.91
N ASN A 26 5.68 -3.84 8.18
CA ASN A 26 6.47 -3.29 9.28
C ASN A 26 7.88 -3.92 9.37
N ALA A 27 8.02 -5.21 9.07
CA ALA A 27 9.33 -5.87 9.07
C ALA A 27 10.21 -5.35 7.92
N THR A 28 9.67 -5.23 6.70
CA THR A 28 10.39 -4.67 5.55
C THR A 28 10.75 -3.21 5.75
N SER A 29 9.84 -2.40 6.30
CA SER A 29 10.07 -0.99 6.62
C SER A 29 11.24 -0.82 7.61
N ARG A 30 11.25 -1.60 8.70
CA ARG A 30 12.37 -1.58 9.65
C ARG A 30 13.70 -1.96 9.00
N LYS A 31 13.70 -2.95 8.11
CA LYS A 31 14.91 -3.37 7.39
C LYS A 31 15.46 -2.27 6.48
N LEU A 32 14.60 -1.41 5.95
CA LEU A 32 14.95 -0.29 5.08
C LEU A 32 15.13 1.04 5.84
N GLY A 33 14.96 1.05 7.17
CA GLY A 33 15.04 2.27 7.98
C GLY A 33 13.90 3.26 7.75
N LEU A 34 12.74 2.78 7.28
CA LEU A 34 11.56 3.59 6.99
C LEU A 34 10.63 3.67 8.20
N ASN A 35 10.01 4.82 8.39
CA ASN A 35 8.84 4.95 9.26
C ASN A 35 7.55 4.57 8.50
N ALA A 36 6.41 4.59 9.18
CA ALA A 36 5.12 4.17 8.61
C ALA A 36 4.71 5.03 7.39
N THR A 37 4.77 6.35 7.51
CA THR A 37 4.39 7.26 6.41
C THR A 37 5.33 7.20 5.21
N ASP A 38 6.64 7.01 5.45
CA ASP A 38 7.62 6.78 4.38
C ASP A 38 7.28 5.50 3.61
N SER A 39 6.96 4.42 4.33
CA SER A 39 6.58 3.14 3.73
C SER A 39 5.27 3.23 2.95
N GLU A 40 4.29 3.97 3.45
CA GLU A 40 3.02 4.21 2.76
C GLU A 40 3.23 5.01 1.47
N CYS A 41 4.00 6.08 1.51
CA CYS A 41 4.36 6.88 0.34
C CYS A 41 5.03 6.02 -0.75
N LEU A 42 6.05 5.24 -0.38
CA LEU A 42 6.76 4.37 -1.32
C LEU A 42 5.87 3.24 -1.86
N SER A 43 4.98 2.68 -1.02
CA SER A 43 3.99 1.69 -1.46
C SER A 43 3.03 2.27 -2.50
N PHE A 44 2.56 3.51 -2.30
CA PHE A 44 1.73 4.22 -3.28
C PHE A 44 2.44 4.41 -4.61
N LEU A 45 3.71 4.86 -4.57
CA LEU A 45 4.52 5.06 -5.77
C LEU A 45 4.81 3.75 -6.52
N MET A 46 5.01 2.64 -5.80
CA MET A 46 5.19 1.33 -6.44
C MET A 46 3.94 0.85 -7.18
N MET A 47 2.75 1.17 -6.69
CA MET A 47 1.49 0.82 -7.35
C MET A 47 1.13 1.76 -8.52
N ASN A 48 1.33 3.07 -8.33
CA ASN A 48 0.84 4.10 -9.27
C ASN A 48 1.94 4.63 -10.19
N LYS A 49 3.21 4.20 -9.99
CA LYS A 49 4.43 4.60 -10.70
C LYS A 49 4.83 6.05 -10.43
N VAL A 50 3.88 6.99 -10.52
CA VAL A 50 4.10 8.43 -10.36
C VAL A 50 2.95 9.04 -9.56
N ALA A 51 3.25 10.07 -8.76
CA ALA A 51 2.25 10.85 -8.03
C ALA A 51 2.68 12.30 -7.85
N THR A 52 1.70 13.19 -7.68
CA THR A 52 1.94 14.56 -7.21
C THR A 52 2.09 14.60 -5.69
N PRO A 53 2.75 15.60 -5.10
CA PRO A 53 2.79 15.80 -3.65
C PRO A 53 1.40 15.86 -3.00
N THR A 54 0.40 16.42 -3.70
CA THR A 54 -0.98 16.51 -3.21
C THR A 54 -1.64 15.13 -3.12
N GLU A 55 -1.46 14.26 -4.11
CA GLU A 55 -1.96 12.88 -4.07
C GLU A 55 -1.32 12.09 -2.92
N LEU A 56 -0.01 12.27 -2.71
CA LEU A 56 0.70 11.63 -1.60
C LEU A 56 0.24 12.17 -0.24
N ALA A 57 -0.01 13.48 -0.11
CA ALA A 57 -0.57 14.08 1.09
C ALA A 57 -1.94 13.48 1.42
N ASN A 58 -2.83 13.39 0.43
CA ASN A 58 -4.16 12.81 0.59
C ASN A 58 -4.11 11.33 0.97
N TYR A 59 -3.20 10.57 0.37
CA TYR A 59 -3.04 9.14 0.65
C TYR A 59 -2.49 8.88 2.05
N THR A 60 -1.48 9.66 2.48
CA THR A 60 -0.82 9.47 3.78
C THR A 60 -1.52 10.21 4.93
N GLY A 61 -2.53 11.04 4.65
CA GLY A 61 -3.20 11.87 5.64
C GLY A 61 -2.34 13.02 6.21
N LEU A 62 -1.20 13.33 5.58
CA LEU A 62 -0.28 14.34 6.05
C LEU A 62 -0.68 15.75 5.59
N THR A 63 -0.34 16.76 6.41
CA THR A 63 -0.38 18.16 5.98
C THR A 63 0.65 18.43 4.88
N SER A 64 0.47 19.49 4.09
CA SER A 64 1.41 19.89 3.03
C SER A 64 2.86 20.05 3.54
N GLY A 65 3.05 20.68 4.70
CA GLY A 65 4.38 20.82 5.30
C GLY A 65 5.00 19.48 5.71
N SER A 66 4.22 18.60 6.33
CA SER A 66 4.67 17.24 6.71
C SER A 66 4.98 16.39 5.49
N THR A 67 4.19 16.52 4.41
CA THR A 67 4.43 15.84 3.13
C THR A 67 5.76 16.33 2.52
N THR A 68 6.01 17.62 2.49
CA THR A 68 7.28 18.17 2.01
C THR A 68 8.46 17.60 2.80
N ALA A 69 8.38 17.61 4.13
CA ALA A 69 9.44 17.05 4.99
C ALA A 69 9.66 15.54 4.76
N MET A 70 8.59 14.77 4.56
CA MET A 70 8.68 13.35 4.20
C MET A 70 9.38 13.16 2.85
N LEU A 71 8.96 13.90 1.82
CA LEU A 71 9.56 13.81 0.49
C LEU A 71 11.03 14.22 0.49
N ASP A 72 11.41 15.27 1.22
CA ASP A 72 12.81 15.71 1.35
C ASP A 72 13.68 14.64 2.03
N ARG A 73 13.13 13.92 3.01
CA ARG A 73 13.80 12.81 3.68
C ARG A 73 14.00 11.63 2.73
N LEU A 74 12.95 11.24 2.00
CA LEU A 74 13.00 10.13 1.04
C LEU A 74 13.93 10.42 -0.15
N GLU A 75 13.96 11.67 -0.63
CA GLU A 75 14.86 12.08 -1.70
C GLU A 75 16.33 12.08 -1.24
N ARG A 76 16.62 12.60 -0.04
CA ARG A 76 17.96 12.51 0.58
C ARG A 76 18.43 11.08 0.81
N ALA A 77 17.50 10.16 1.09
CA ALA A 77 17.80 8.73 1.19
C ALA A 77 18.00 8.06 -0.19
N GLY A 78 17.75 8.77 -1.29
CA GLY A 78 17.81 8.21 -2.63
C GLY A 78 16.68 7.24 -2.97
N PHE A 79 15.55 7.34 -2.28
CA PHE A 79 14.41 6.43 -2.46
C PHE A 79 13.37 6.96 -3.45
N ILE A 80 13.36 8.27 -3.67
CA ILE A 80 12.50 8.92 -4.67
C ILE A 80 13.29 9.91 -5.50
N VAL A 81 12.70 10.31 -6.63
CA VAL A 81 13.13 11.45 -7.47
C VAL A 81 11.96 12.38 -7.72
N ARG A 82 12.25 13.67 -7.80
CA ARG A 82 11.31 14.69 -8.26
C ARG A 82 11.58 15.01 -9.72
N LYS A 83 10.52 15.00 -10.53
CA LYS A 83 10.57 15.37 -11.96
C LYS A 83 9.64 16.56 -12.22
N PRO A 84 9.93 17.41 -13.22
CA PRO A 84 8.98 18.44 -13.64
C PRO A 84 7.64 17.83 -14.04
N ASN A 85 6.54 18.46 -13.62
CA ASN A 85 5.21 18.05 -14.08
C ASN A 85 4.92 18.69 -15.46
N PRO A 86 4.73 17.88 -16.51
CA PRO A 86 4.47 18.41 -17.87
C PRO A 86 3.13 19.16 -17.96
N ASN A 87 2.20 18.86 -17.05
CA ASN A 87 0.86 19.45 -17.03
C ASN A 87 0.75 20.67 -16.10
N ASP A 88 1.74 20.89 -15.22
CA ASP A 88 1.79 22.02 -14.30
C ASP A 88 3.25 22.45 -14.07
N ARG A 89 3.63 23.58 -14.65
CA ARG A 89 5.00 24.12 -14.56
C ARG A 89 5.45 24.45 -13.12
N ARG A 90 4.53 24.55 -12.18
CA ARG A 90 4.81 24.84 -10.76
C ARG A 90 4.81 23.55 -9.91
N GLY A 91 4.35 22.45 -10.48
CA GLY A 91 4.23 21.17 -9.81
C GLY A 91 5.42 20.24 -10.08
N ALA A 92 5.60 19.28 -9.19
CA ALA A 92 6.52 18.18 -9.36
C ALA A 92 5.75 16.85 -9.43
N LEU A 93 6.32 15.91 -10.15
CA LEU A 93 5.95 14.49 -10.10
C LEU A 93 6.98 13.73 -9.29
N ILE A 94 6.51 12.86 -8.42
CA ILE A 94 7.32 12.02 -7.54
C ILE A 94 7.31 10.59 -8.08
N GLU A 95 8.48 9.99 -8.20
CA GLU A 95 8.64 8.58 -8.60
C GLU A 95 9.55 7.88 -7.61
N ALA A 96 9.33 6.57 -7.42
CA ALA A 96 10.30 5.73 -6.70
C ALA A 96 11.61 5.64 -7.50
N HIS A 97 12.74 5.86 -6.82
CA HIS A 97 14.06 5.73 -7.44
C HIS A 97 14.45 4.25 -7.58
N GLN A 98 15.25 3.94 -8.60
CA GLN A 98 15.75 2.57 -8.84
C GLN A 98 16.45 1.99 -7.60
N HIS A 99 17.22 2.79 -6.89
CA HIS A 99 17.91 2.39 -5.66
C HIS A 99 16.93 1.78 -4.61
N TYR A 100 15.76 2.40 -4.42
CA TYR A 100 14.74 1.83 -3.52
C TYR A 100 14.24 0.48 -4.02
N THR A 101 13.96 0.35 -5.33
CA THR A 101 13.45 -0.90 -5.91
C THR A 101 14.47 -2.03 -5.85
N GLU A 102 15.76 -1.72 -5.97
CA GLU A 102 16.86 -2.68 -5.81
C GLU A 102 17.00 -3.17 -4.36
N LEU A 103 16.78 -2.30 -3.37
CA LEU A 103 16.81 -2.68 -1.95
C LEU A 103 15.54 -3.40 -1.49
N ALA A 104 14.38 -2.93 -1.94
CA ALA A 104 13.09 -3.48 -1.53
C ALA A 104 12.73 -4.78 -2.25
N GLY A 105 13.12 -4.91 -3.54
CA GLY A 105 12.81 -6.05 -4.39
C GLY A 105 13.13 -7.40 -3.76
N PRO A 106 14.36 -7.65 -3.30
CA PRO A 106 14.73 -8.91 -2.64
C PRO A 106 13.91 -9.23 -1.40
N LEU A 107 13.47 -8.20 -0.64
CA LEU A 107 12.69 -8.41 0.60
C LEU A 107 11.26 -8.90 0.34
N VAL A 108 10.74 -8.64 -0.86
CA VAL A 108 9.36 -9.01 -1.23
C VAL A 108 9.31 -10.16 -2.26
N ALA A 109 10.44 -10.52 -2.85
CA ALA A 109 10.50 -11.51 -3.94
C ALA A 109 9.93 -12.87 -3.52
N ASP A 110 10.31 -13.38 -2.36
CA ASP A 110 9.90 -14.69 -1.88
C ASP A 110 8.39 -14.75 -1.61
N VAL A 111 7.83 -13.70 -0.98
CA VAL A 111 6.39 -13.65 -0.73
C VAL A 111 5.60 -13.49 -2.02
N GLN A 112 6.11 -12.72 -2.98
CA GLN A 112 5.48 -12.60 -4.30
C GLN A 112 5.50 -13.94 -5.06
N GLN A 113 6.60 -14.69 -4.97
CA GLN A 113 6.68 -16.02 -5.57
C GLN A 113 5.70 -17.00 -4.90
N ALA A 114 5.65 -17.03 -3.57
CA ALA A 114 4.70 -17.85 -2.83
C ALA A 114 3.23 -17.51 -3.17
N HIS A 115 2.91 -16.21 -3.37
CA HIS A 115 1.58 -15.82 -3.83
C HIS A 115 1.28 -16.31 -5.25
N ARG A 116 2.23 -16.23 -6.19
CA ARG A 116 2.05 -16.78 -7.55
C ARG A 116 1.78 -18.30 -7.51
N GLU A 117 2.54 -19.04 -6.72
CA GLU A 117 2.36 -20.48 -6.54
C GLU A 117 1.03 -20.84 -5.88
N LEU A 118 0.56 -20.00 -4.95
CA LEU A 118 -0.75 -20.17 -4.34
C LEU A 118 -1.87 -19.95 -5.36
N LEU A 119 -1.82 -18.83 -6.11
CA LEU A 119 -2.83 -18.48 -7.11
C LEU A 119 -2.90 -19.50 -8.25
N ALA A 120 -1.78 -20.09 -8.65
CA ALA A 120 -1.73 -21.13 -9.68
C ALA A 120 -2.53 -22.41 -9.35
N LYS A 121 -2.98 -22.58 -8.10
CA LYS A 121 -3.81 -23.74 -7.67
C LYS A 121 -5.30 -23.56 -7.96
N TYR A 122 -5.71 -22.37 -8.35
CA TYR A 122 -7.11 -21.99 -8.56
C TYR A 122 -7.41 -21.81 -10.05
N SER A 123 -8.60 -22.19 -10.47
CA SER A 123 -9.14 -21.93 -11.80
C SER A 123 -9.42 -20.44 -11.99
N GLU A 124 -9.58 -19.99 -13.25
CA GLU A 124 -9.95 -18.60 -13.57
C GLU A 124 -11.24 -18.17 -12.87
N GLN A 125 -12.27 -19.02 -12.84
CA GLN A 125 -13.54 -18.72 -12.18
C GLN A 125 -13.38 -18.60 -10.65
N GLU A 126 -12.56 -19.43 -10.03
CA GLU A 126 -12.27 -19.32 -8.61
C GLU A 126 -11.47 -18.03 -8.29
N LEU A 127 -10.53 -17.65 -9.16
CA LEU A 127 -9.78 -16.42 -9.04
C LEU A 127 -10.68 -15.16 -9.18
N GLU A 128 -11.67 -15.19 -10.07
CA GLU A 128 -12.67 -14.12 -10.19
C GLU A 128 -13.46 -13.96 -8.88
N VAL A 129 -13.95 -15.05 -8.30
CA VAL A 129 -14.69 -15.03 -7.01
C VAL A 129 -13.80 -14.51 -5.88
N ILE A 130 -12.54 -14.96 -5.81
CA ILE A 130 -11.56 -14.52 -4.82
C ILE A 130 -11.28 -13.01 -4.97
N ALA A 131 -11.08 -12.54 -6.19
CA ALA A 131 -10.82 -11.14 -6.48
C ALA A 131 -12.02 -10.26 -6.10
N ASP A 132 -13.25 -10.66 -6.46
CA ASP A 132 -14.47 -9.95 -6.10
C ASP A 132 -14.66 -9.86 -4.58
N PHE A 133 -14.47 -10.96 -3.88
CA PHE A 133 -14.52 -10.99 -2.42
C PHE A 133 -13.50 -10.03 -1.78
N LEU A 134 -12.23 -10.09 -2.20
CA LEU A 134 -11.17 -9.24 -1.65
C LEU A 134 -11.42 -7.76 -1.92
N ASN A 135 -11.91 -7.41 -3.11
CA ASN A 135 -12.29 -6.05 -3.48
C ASN A 135 -13.46 -5.54 -2.61
N GLY A 136 -14.50 -6.36 -2.42
CA GLY A 136 -15.62 -6.05 -1.54
C GLY A 136 -15.19 -5.85 -0.09
N PHE A 137 -14.33 -6.72 0.42
CA PHE A 137 -13.80 -6.63 1.78
C PHE A 137 -12.97 -5.36 1.98
N THR A 138 -12.10 -5.03 1.03
CA THR A 138 -11.30 -3.79 1.03
C THR A 138 -12.19 -2.55 1.02
N LYS A 139 -13.20 -2.52 0.14
CA LYS A 139 -14.16 -1.40 0.05
C LYS A 139 -14.86 -1.16 1.39
N ASN A 140 -15.33 -2.22 2.06
CA ASN A 140 -16.00 -2.11 3.35
C ASN A 140 -15.09 -1.50 4.42
N VAL A 141 -13.84 -1.95 4.53
CA VAL A 141 -12.87 -1.43 5.50
C VAL A 141 -12.54 0.02 5.20
N THR A 142 -12.28 0.37 3.93
CA THR A 142 -11.95 1.74 3.51
C THR A 142 -13.10 2.71 3.83
N GLU A 143 -14.34 2.34 3.57
CA GLU A 143 -15.49 3.18 3.87
C GLU A 143 -15.67 3.39 5.38
N GLN A 144 -15.50 2.34 6.20
CA GLN A 144 -15.58 2.46 7.65
C GLN A 144 -14.44 3.32 8.22
N THR A 145 -13.23 3.21 7.67
CA THR A 145 -12.11 4.09 8.05
C THR A 145 -12.47 5.55 7.81
N ARG A 146 -13.01 5.88 6.62
CA ARG A 146 -13.43 7.24 6.28
C ARG A 146 -14.48 7.80 7.23
N ILE A 147 -15.45 6.97 7.64
CA ILE A 147 -16.49 7.36 8.60
C ILE A 147 -15.90 7.66 9.98
N ILE A 148 -14.98 6.82 10.46
CA ILE A 148 -14.31 7.03 11.75
C ILE A 148 -13.48 8.33 11.73
N GLU A 149 -12.70 8.57 10.67
CA GLU A 149 -11.88 9.77 10.53
C GLU A 149 -12.72 11.06 10.48
N SER A 150 -13.85 11.04 9.75
CA SER A 150 -14.76 12.19 9.67
C SER A 150 -15.45 12.48 11.01
N SER A 151 -15.70 11.48 11.84
CA SER A 151 -16.30 11.63 13.16
C SER A 151 -15.33 12.15 14.22
N ALA A 152 -14.03 11.97 14.03
CA ALA A 152 -13.00 12.43 14.97
C ALA A 152 -12.66 13.93 14.82
N GLN A 153 -13.21 14.61 13.81
CA GLN A 153 -13.01 16.05 13.55
C GLN A 153 -14.16 16.93 14.08
N GLN A 154 -15.15 16.35 14.73
CA GLN A 154 -16.23 17.04 15.44
C GLN A 154 -15.96 17.04 16.95
#